data_ab9d468a45528eb74417cc0a79edefd3
#
_entry.id   ab9d468a45528eb74417cc0a79edefd3
#
_cell.length_a   1.000
_cell.length_b   1.000
_cell.length_c   1.000
_cell.angle_alpha   90.00
_cell.angle_beta   90.00
_cell.angle_gamma   90.00
#
_symmetry.space_group_name_H-M   'P 1'
#
loop_
_entity.id
_entity.type
_entity.pdbx_description
1 polymer ?
#
loop_
_entity_poly.entity_id
_entity_poly.type
_entity_poly.pdbx_seq_one_letter_code
_entity_poly.pdbx_strand_id
1 'polypeptide(L)'
;MNKKVLASFFATVLAVTTLAGCGGSSSAGTPAPGSTDGSAPAANASAGKQTDGKNLPTLTTEPLTITLWDIATEEPAKSAQKGAVQRFMADYPNITVNQVHQQNDNYKQQLVVAMSSGQAPNMYIHWGGGPMAEYYKSGFANDITDMYAKYDHPDFVDAAVAQSTYDGKMLAIPFGGLSGCDIFYNKTIFKENGLEVPKTIDELETVCAKLKEKGIVPFSLANASKWTGSMYYMYLVARHSGNAEFDAAYTQENGGSFTSDAFVYAGTKIQDWVKKGYFPDGVNSLTADDNQDRALLYDGSAAMMLHGSWQVAGIKTDNEDWYKENIGVFRFPEDSEAKAKGVPQDVEIGTAIGNGFSFNCFNADKSVNQEMLDACYVLATQYYNDDTYNQMQMEGGNIPSIKGFDSKVDDPNNKVVVDVFFNASNVQLWYDQYLPASVTEVHKNCMTELFGLEKTPEQIGQEQDDAMKKAIAGQ
;
A
#
# COMPACT_ATOMS: atom_id res chain seq x y z
N MET A 1 0.26 -13.92 55.52
CA MET A 1 0.80 -15.28 55.59
C MET A 1 1.46 -15.60 54.26
N ASN A 2 2.74 -15.90 54.34
CA ASN A 2 3.62 -16.24 53.21
C ASN A 2 3.18 -17.51 52.48
N LYS A 3 3.45 -17.55 51.13
CA LYS A 3 4.29 -18.62 50.55
C LYS A 3 4.63 -18.35 49.10
N LYS A 4 5.94 -18.29 48.84
CA LYS A 4 6.65 -18.40 47.56
C LYS A 4 6.51 -19.81 46.99
N VAL A 5 6.56 -19.96 45.64
CA VAL A 5 7.13 -21.14 44.93
C VAL A 5 7.28 -20.67 43.47
N LEU A 6 8.40 -20.51 42.99
CA LEU A 6 9.50 -21.24 42.35
C LEU A 6 9.39 -21.24 40.80
N ALA A 7 10.33 -20.54 40.22
CA ALA A 7 10.67 -20.59 38.78
C ALA A 7 11.34 -21.94 38.42
N SER A 8 11.07 -22.44 37.24
CA SER A 8 11.88 -23.53 36.63
C SER A 8 12.28 -23.12 35.23
N PHE A 9 13.57 -22.86 35.07
CA PHE A 9 14.28 -22.73 33.81
C PHE A 9 14.42 -24.09 33.14
N PHE A 10 14.11 -24.21 31.87
CA PHE A 10 14.62 -25.26 31.02
C PHE A 10 15.51 -24.64 29.95
N ALA A 11 16.81 -24.80 30.11
CA ALA A 11 17.82 -24.57 29.10
C ALA A 11 18.01 -25.88 28.33
N THR A 12 17.77 -25.84 27.01
CA THR A 12 18.09 -26.98 26.13
C THR A 12 19.36 -26.63 25.36
N VAL A 13 20.43 -27.34 25.68
CA VAL A 13 21.73 -27.30 24.99
C VAL A 13 21.62 -28.16 23.74
N LEU A 14 21.87 -27.59 22.55
CA LEU A 14 22.07 -28.35 21.31
C LEU A 14 23.57 -28.63 21.15
N ALA A 15 23.93 -29.89 21.19
CA ALA A 15 25.27 -30.37 20.91
C ALA A 15 25.48 -30.55 19.40
N VAL A 16 26.54 -29.97 18.90
CA VAL A 16 27.04 -30.16 17.51
C VAL A 16 27.91 -31.42 17.52
N THR A 17 27.55 -32.45 16.75
CA THR A 17 28.42 -33.59 16.45
C THR A 17 28.98 -33.46 15.05
N THR A 18 30.27 -33.26 14.98
CA THR A 18 31.10 -33.43 13.78
C THR A 18 31.39 -34.91 13.55
N LEU A 19 31.10 -35.41 12.36
CA LEU A 19 31.61 -36.70 11.88
C LEU A 19 32.56 -36.46 10.73
N ALA A 20 33.84 -36.75 11.00
CA ALA A 20 34.88 -36.95 10.00
C ALA A 20 34.84 -38.39 9.52
N GLY A 21 34.93 -38.62 8.25
CA GLY A 21 35.09 -39.95 7.65
C GLY A 21 35.99 -39.86 6.42
N CYS A 22 37.21 -40.39 6.61
CA CYS A 22 38.23 -40.55 5.56
C CYS A 22 37.96 -41.78 4.67
N GLY A 23 38.43 -41.69 3.41
CA GLY A 23 39.11 -42.84 2.82
C GLY A 23 38.79 -43.12 1.35
N GLY A 24 39.81 -43.10 0.50
CA GLY A 24 39.85 -43.91 -0.71
C GLY A 24 40.49 -43.27 -1.95
N SER A 25 41.78 -43.54 -2.13
CA SER A 25 42.67 -43.17 -3.24
C SER A 25 42.40 -43.90 -4.57
N SER A 26 42.71 -43.29 -5.71
CA SER A 26 43.59 -43.78 -6.78
C SER A 26 43.59 -42.78 -7.96
N SER A 27 44.63 -42.15 -8.21
CA SER A 27 45.86 -42.31 -9.02
C SER A 27 45.69 -41.99 -10.52
N ALA A 28 46.53 -41.02 -10.91
CA ALA A 28 47.33 -40.89 -12.08
C ALA A 28 46.81 -40.17 -13.33
N GLY A 29 47.61 -39.16 -13.71
CA GLY A 29 47.71 -38.69 -15.07
C GLY A 29 48.00 -37.21 -15.27
N THR A 30 49.22 -36.74 -14.98
CA THR A 30 49.75 -35.48 -15.53
C THR A 30 50.21 -35.66 -16.99
N PRO A 31 50.01 -34.68 -17.86
CA PRO A 31 51.11 -33.81 -18.24
C PRO A 31 50.80 -32.32 -18.38
N ALA A 32 51.75 -31.47 -17.99
CA ALA A 32 51.91 -30.09 -18.42
C ALA A 32 53.04 -30.05 -19.45
N PRO A 33 53.39 -28.91 -20.12
CA PRO A 33 52.82 -27.57 -20.15
C PRO A 33 52.56 -27.05 -21.59
N GLY A 34 51.71 -26.07 -21.74
CA GLY A 34 51.61 -25.25 -22.94
C GLY A 34 51.28 -23.82 -22.55
N SER A 35 52.29 -22.97 -22.53
CA SER A 35 52.17 -21.53 -22.43
C SER A 35 51.52 -20.96 -23.69
N THR A 36 50.40 -20.28 -23.57
CA THR A 36 49.99 -19.26 -24.52
C THR A 36 49.55 -18.03 -23.76
N ASP A 37 50.32 -16.96 -23.93
CA ASP A 37 49.95 -15.60 -23.71
C ASP A 37 48.59 -15.32 -24.35
N GLY A 38 47.61 -14.95 -23.50
CA GLY A 38 46.33 -14.44 -23.89
C GLY A 38 45.99 -13.29 -22.98
N SER A 39 46.48 -12.11 -23.34
CA SER A 39 45.99 -10.86 -22.76
C SER A 39 44.47 -10.83 -22.87
N ALA A 40 43.77 -10.96 -21.74
CA ALA A 40 42.37 -10.62 -21.65
C ALA A 40 42.19 -9.14 -22.01
N PRO A 41 41.25 -8.78 -22.88
CA PRO A 41 40.96 -7.38 -23.11
C PRO A 41 40.47 -6.80 -21.78
N ALA A 42 41.10 -5.72 -21.34
CA ALA A 42 40.58 -4.86 -20.32
C ALA A 42 39.13 -4.50 -20.72
N ALA A 43 38.15 -4.93 -19.91
CA ALA A 43 36.79 -4.45 -20.06
C ALA A 43 36.87 -2.94 -19.95
N ASN A 44 36.68 -2.25 -21.06
CA ASN A 44 36.36 -0.83 -21.02
C ASN A 44 35.15 -0.69 -20.14
N ALA A 45 35.31 -0.04 -19.02
CA ALA A 45 34.21 0.47 -18.23
C ALA A 45 33.38 1.36 -19.18
N SER A 46 32.30 0.82 -19.69
CA SER A 46 31.38 1.53 -20.56
C SER A 46 30.83 2.67 -19.72
N ALA A 47 31.08 3.90 -20.14
CA ALA A 47 30.35 5.04 -19.62
C ALA A 47 28.85 4.69 -19.66
N GLY A 48 28.15 4.87 -18.54
CA GLY A 48 26.74 4.56 -18.43
C GLY A 48 25.94 5.15 -19.60
N LYS A 49 24.81 4.52 -19.93
CA LYS A 49 23.95 4.87 -21.05
C LYS A 49 23.75 6.38 -21.12
N GLN A 50 24.10 6.95 -22.28
CA GLN A 50 23.87 8.37 -22.53
C GLN A 50 22.35 8.61 -22.43
N THR A 51 21.93 9.56 -21.64
CA THR A 51 20.55 9.83 -21.23
C THR A 51 19.69 10.43 -22.33
N ASP A 52 19.62 9.91 -23.53
CA ASP A 52 18.78 10.27 -24.71
C ASP A 52 18.24 11.74 -24.69
N GLY A 53 19.09 12.70 -24.32
CA GLY A 53 18.76 14.12 -24.18
C GLY A 53 18.08 14.53 -22.87
N LYS A 54 17.86 13.62 -21.93
CA LYS A 54 17.28 13.93 -20.61
C LYS A 54 18.31 14.58 -19.69
N ASN A 55 17.86 15.56 -18.90
CA ASN A 55 18.66 16.15 -17.83
C ASN A 55 18.55 15.31 -16.57
N LEU A 56 19.50 14.40 -16.34
CA LEU A 56 19.54 13.49 -15.21
C LEU A 56 20.81 13.67 -14.38
N PRO A 57 20.86 13.23 -13.12
CA PRO A 57 22.10 13.15 -12.35
C PRO A 57 23.15 12.27 -13.07
N THR A 58 24.40 12.68 -13.01
CA THR A 58 25.50 11.83 -13.48
C THR A 58 25.79 10.79 -12.39
N LEU A 59 25.58 9.51 -12.69
CA LEU A 59 25.84 8.45 -11.73
C LEU A 59 27.34 8.15 -11.60
N THR A 60 27.72 7.70 -10.40
CA THR A 60 29.09 7.26 -10.10
C THR A 60 29.50 6.08 -11.00
N THR A 61 30.78 6.00 -11.33
CA THR A 61 31.39 4.83 -12.02
C THR A 61 31.97 3.82 -11.03
N GLU A 62 32.04 4.19 -9.74
CA GLU A 62 32.51 3.30 -8.69
C GLU A 62 31.43 2.26 -8.33
N PRO A 63 31.84 1.11 -7.79
CA PRO A 63 30.88 0.11 -7.31
C PRO A 63 29.94 0.67 -6.24
N LEU A 64 28.62 0.54 -6.45
CA LEU A 64 27.60 1.02 -5.52
C LEU A 64 26.57 -0.08 -5.27
N THR A 65 26.07 -0.18 -4.05
CA THR A 65 24.99 -1.13 -3.70
C THR A 65 23.80 -0.41 -3.10
N ILE A 66 22.65 -0.48 -3.75
CA ILE A 66 21.37 0.04 -3.26
C ILE A 66 20.61 -1.10 -2.57
N THR A 67 20.11 -0.86 -1.36
CA THR A 67 19.11 -1.71 -0.71
C THR A 67 17.73 -1.14 -0.95
N LEU A 68 16.83 -1.95 -1.51
CA LEU A 68 15.47 -1.56 -1.86
C LEU A 68 14.46 -2.50 -1.21
N TRP A 69 13.49 -1.94 -0.49
CA TRP A 69 12.40 -2.70 0.12
C TRP A 69 11.04 -2.28 -0.44
N ASP A 70 10.25 -3.27 -0.82
CA ASP A 70 8.90 -3.07 -1.36
C ASP A 70 7.93 -4.18 -0.93
N ILE A 71 6.67 -4.09 -1.40
CA ILE A 71 5.60 -5.05 -1.09
C ILE A 71 5.14 -5.87 -2.30
N ALA A 72 5.87 -5.87 -3.40
CA ALA A 72 5.47 -6.56 -4.63
C ALA A 72 5.66 -8.10 -4.51
N THR A 73 4.80 -8.74 -3.74
CA THR A 73 4.83 -10.20 -3.54
C THR A 73 4.02 -10.96 -4.59
N GLU A 74 3.09 -10.29 -5.27
CA GLU A 74 2.19 -10.86 -6.27
C GLU A 74 2.44 -10.31 -7.68
N GLU A 75 2.03 -11.08 -8.69
CA GLU A 75 2.02 -10.63 -10.09
C GLU A 75 0.82 -9.69 -10.34
N PRO A 76 0.92 -8.76 -11.30
CA PRO A 76 2.07 -8.47 -12.17
C PRO A 76 3.12 -7.53 -11.55
N ALA A 77 2.82 -6.95 -10.38
CA ALA A 77 3.67 -5.95 -9.74
C ALA A 77 5.10 -6.48 -9.50
N LYS A 78 5.22 -7.74 -9.05
CA LYS A 78 6.51 -8.38 -8.78
C LYS A 78 7.40 -8.44 -10.03
N SER A 79 6.87 -8.92 -11.13
CA SER A 79 7.61 -8.98 -12.41
C SER A 79 7.94 -7.60 -12.96
N ALA A 80 7.02 -6.64 -12.87
CA ALA A 80 7.23 -5.27 -13.32
C ALA A 80 8.37 -4.59 -12.54
N GLN A 81 8.35 -4.68 -11.22
CA GLN A 81 9.36 -4.09 -10.35
C GLN A 81 10.72 -4.76 -10.49
N LYS A 82 10.76 -6.10 -10.55
CA LYS A 82 11.99 -6.84 -10.86
C LYS A 82 12.56 -6.45 -12.22
N GLY A 83 11.72 -6.30 -13.23
CA GLY A 83 12.11 -5.87 -14.57
C GLY A 83 12.73 -4.46 -14.58
N ALA A 84 12.18 -3.51 -13.81
CA ALA A 84 12.74 -2.17 -13.66
C ALA A 84 14.16 -2.21 -13.10
N VAL A 85 14.36 -2.96 -12.01
CA VAL A 85 15.68 -3.17 -11.38
C VAL A 85 16.67 -3.82 -12.34
N GLN A 86 16.24 -4.85 -13.10
CA GLN A 86 17.10 -5.53 -14.06
C GLN A 86 17.55 -4.60 -15.20
N ARG A 87 16.64 -3.76 -15.73
CA ARG A 87 17.00 -2.77 -16.77
C ARG A 87 17.99 -1.75 -16.23
N PHE A 88 17.76 -1.25 -15.02
CA PHE A 88 18.69 -0.32 -14.37
C PHE A 88 20.09 -0.93 -14.20
N MET A 89 20.21 -2.13 -13.66
CA MET A 89 21.51 -2.79 -13.48
C MET A 89 22.18 -3.17 -14.82
N ALA A 90 21.42 -3.37 -15.87
CA ALA A 90 21.97 -3.61 -17.20
C ALA A 90 22.60 -2.34 -17.81
N ASP A 91 21.97 -1.18 -17.58
CA ASP A 91 22.48 0.12 -18.03
C ASP A 91 23.62 0.65 -17.13
N TYR A 92 23.65 0.26 -15.84
CA TYR A 92 24.65 0.67 -14.85
C TYR A 92 25.26 -0.55 -14.13
N PRO A 93 26.14 -1.31 -14.79
CA PRO A 93 26.64 -2.60 -14.29
C PRO A 93 27.54 -2.49 -13.05
N ASN A 94 28.02 -1.29 -12.71
CA ASN A 94 28.74 -1.00 -11.46
C ASN A 94 27.78 -0.83 -10.27
N ILE A 95 26.47 -0.72 -10.49
CA ILE A 95 25.47 -0.53 -9.42
C ILE A 95 24.69 -1.82 -9.22
N THR A 96 24.71 -2.35 -8.02
CA THR A 96 23.91 -3.52 -7.61
C THR A 96 22.68 -3.05 -6.84
N VAL A 97 21.50 -3.61 -7.13
CA VAL A 97 20.27 -3.35 -6.36
C VAL A 97 19.85 -4.64 -5.66
N ASN A 98 19.91 -4.64 -4.34
CA ASN A 98 19.41 -5.70 -3.47
C ASN A 98 17.96 -5.42 -3.15
N GLN A 99 17.04 -6.00 -3.92
CA GLN A 99 15.60 -5.84 -3.78
C GLN A 99 15.02 -6.90 -2.85
N VAL A 100 14.20 -6.48 -1.87
CA VAL A 100 13.51 -7.35 -0.91
C VAL A 100 12.02 -7.07 -0.97
N HIS A 101 11.24 -8.08 -1.36
CA HIS A 101 9.78 -8.06 -1.36
C HIS A 101 9.24 -8.64 -0.05
N GLN A 102 8.27 -7.99 0.57
CA GLN A 102 7.62 -8.43 1.80
C GLN A 102 6.11 -8.24 1.68
N GLN A 103 5.32 -9.08 2.37
CA GLN A 103 3.88 -8.84 2.50
C GLN A 103 3.62 -7.53 3.25
N ASN A 104 2.56 -6.83 2.88
CA ASN A 104 2.27 -5.45 3.28
C ASN A 104 2.31 -5.21 4.80
N ASP A 105 1.63 -6.05 5.58
CA ASP A 105 1.53 -5.84 7.02
C ASP A 105 2.86 -6.16 7.73
N ASN A 106 3.57 -7.21 7.28
CA ASN A 106 4.92 -7.52 7.75
C ASN A 106 5.92 -6.42 7.38
N TYR A 107 5.85 -5.91 6.15
CA TYR A 107 6.70 -4.82 5.66
C TYR A 107 6.64 -3.59 6.57
N LYS A 108 5.42 -3.13 6.91
CA LYS A 108 5.21 -1.96 7.78
C LYS A 108 5.91 -2.13 9.13
N GLN A 109 5.81 -3.32 9.73
CA GLN A 109 6.46 -3.63 11.01
C GLN A 109 7.99 -3.69 10.88
N GLN A 110 8.49 -4.40 9.87
CA GLN A 110 9.93 -4.57 9.64
C GLN A 110 10.62 -3.24 9.28
N LEU A 111 9.96 -2.35 8.52
CA LEU A 111 10.51 -1.05 8.18
C LEU A 111 10.74 -0.18 9.43
N VAL A 112 9.79 -0.15 10.35
CA VAL A 112 9.92 0.58 11.64
C VAL A 112 11.08 0.01 12.46
N VAL A 113 11.21 -1.33 12.53
CA VAL A 113 12.32 -1.98 13.23
C VAL A 113 13.67 -1.65 12.58
N ALA A 114 13.75 -1.71 11.26
CA ALA A 114 14.96 -1.39 10.50
C ALA A 114 15.39 0.08 10.70
N MET A 115 14.46 1.02 10.66
CA MET A 115 14.70 2.43 10.94
C MET A 115 15.23 2.63 12.37
N SER A 116 14.56 2.05 13.35
CA SER A 116 14.92 2.19 14.77
C SER A 116 16.29 1.58 15.09
N SER A 117 16.72 0.54 14.37
CA SER A 117 18.02 -0.12 14.53
C SER A 117 19.14 0.46 13.67
N GLY A 118 18.86 1.46 12.84
CA GLY A 118 19.83 2.05 11.89
C GLY A 118 20.13 1.13 10.69
N GLN A 119 19.26 0.18 10.39
CA GLN A 119 19.35 -0.75 9.27
C GLN A 119 18.33 -0.44 8.15
N ALA A 120 17.83 0.80 8.12
CA ALA A 120 16.87 1.23 7.10
C ALA A 120 17.44 1.09 5.69
N PRO A 121 16.65 0.58 4.70
CA PRO A 121 17.08 0.48 3.32
C PRO A 121 17.34 1.86 2.71
N ASN A 122 18.16 1.91 1.64
CA ASN A 122 18.44 3.16 0.92
C ASN A 122 17.22 3.69 0.18
N MET A 123 16.38 2.79 -0.30
CA MET A 123 15.16 3.06 -1.03
C MET A 123 14.04 2.18 -0.49
N TYR A 124 12.92 2.79 -0.13
CA TYR A 124 11.80 2.08 0.48
C TYR A 124 10.47 2.71 0.09
N ILE A 125 9.41 1.93 0.10
CA ILE A 125 8.09 2.42 -0.24
C ILE A 125 7.33 2.91 0.99
N HIS A 126 6.39 3.81 0.73
CA HIS A 126 5.33 4.23 1.65
C HIS A 126 4.13 4.77 0.85
N TRP A 127 3.08 5.18 1.56
CA TRP A 127 1.81 5.61 0.97
C TRP A 127 1.55 7.11 1.16
N GLY A 128 2.57 7.90 1.47
CA GLY A 128 2.45 9.34 1.75
C GLY A 128 2.00 9.63 3.19
N GLY A 129 1.46 10.83 3.40
CA GLY A 129 0.78 11.23 4.63
C GLY A 129 1.64 11.29 5.90
N GLY A 130 1.02 10.94 7.02
CA GLY A 130 1.63 11.02 8.36
C GLY A 130 2.90 10.20 8.52
N PRO A 131 2.92 8.89 8.16
CA PRO A 131 4.14 8.08 8.24
C PRO A 131 5.31 8.63 7.42
N MET A 132 5.08 9.16 6.22
CA MET A 132 6.13 9.81 5.42
C MET A 132 6.73 11.02 6.14
N ALA A 133 5.88 11.87 6.70
CA ALA A 133 6.30 13.03 7.47
C ALA A 133 7.15 12.64 8.69
N GLU A 134 6.76 11.58 9.39
CA GLU A 134 7.49 11.01 10.53
C GLU A 134 8.87 10.48 10.13
N TYR A 135 8.98 9.76 9.01
CA TYR A 135 10.28 9.28 8.51
C TYR A 135 11.21 10.43 8.16
N TYR A 136 10.67 11.51 7.56
CA TYR A 136 11.44 12.70 7.28
C TYR A 136 11.91 13.40 8.58
N LYS A 137 11.00 13.68 9.52
CA LYS A 137 11.33 14.30 10.81
C LYS A 137 12.37 13.50 11.61
N SER A 138 12.33 12.18 11.49
CA SER A 138 13.26 11.26 12.15
C SER A 138 14.59 11.08 11.40
N GLY A 139 14.79 11.73 10.24
CA GLY A 139 16.03 11.69 9.47
C GLY A 139 16.23 10.39 8.68
N PHE A 140 15.14 9.75 8.27
CA PHE A 140 15.12 8.54 7.43
C PHE A 140 14.65 8.80 5.99
N ALA A 141 14.29 10.03 5.65
CA ALA A 141 13.94 10.42 4.28
C ALA A 141 14.72 11.65 3.85
N ASN A 142 15.28 11.63 2.64
CA ASN A 142 15.93 12.79 2.04
C ASN A 142 14.86 13.77 1.50
N ASP A 143 15.14 15.07 1.64
CA ASP A 143 14.47 16.12 0.89
C ASP A 143 15.02 16.12 -0.54
N ILE A 144 14.20 15.85 -1.51
CA ILE A 144 14.55 15.78 -2.94
C ILE A 144 13.98 16.96 -3.75
N THR A 145 13.52 18.03 -3.08
CA THR A 145 12.87 19.17 -3.72
C THR A 145 13.73 19.78 -4.82
N ASP A 146 15.03 20.04 -4.53
CA ASP A 146 15.95 20.62 -5.49
C ASP A 146 16.25 19.68 -6.66
N MET A 147 16.32 18.36 -6.40
CA MET A 147 16.51 17.35 -7.44
C MET A 147 15.29 17.26 -8.35
N TYR A 148 14.10 17.23 -7.76
CA TYR A 148 12.83 17.19 -8.48
C TYR A 148 12.63 18.44 -9.36
N ALA A 149 13.00 19.62 -8.86
CA ALA A 149 12.94 20.85 -9.65
C ALA A 149 13.99 20.93 -10.77
N LYS A 150 15.13 20.23 -10.61
CA LYS A 150 16.28 20.35 -11.52
C LYS A 150 16.30 19.28 -12.61
N TYR A 151 15.96 18.05 -12.28
CA TYR A 151 16.13 16.90 -13.15
C TYR A 151 14.82 16.41 -13.76
N ASP A 152 14.91 15.79 -14.93
CA ASP A 152 13.75 15.25 -15.62
C ASP A 152 13.11 14.08 -14.84
N HIS A 153 11.81 14.14 -14.76
CA HIS A 153 10.95 13.14 -14.13
C HIS A 153 9.63 12.99 -14.91
N PRO A 154 8.83 11.96 -14.70
CA PRO A 154 7.50 11.84 -15.31
C PRO A 154 6.58 13.02 -14.90
N ASP A 155 5.66 13.40 -15.81
CA ASP A 155 4.64 14.41 -15.52
C ASP A 155 3.51 13.77 -14.67
N PHE A 156 3.77 13.68 -13.37
CA PHE A 156 2.82 13.12 -12.43
C PHE A 156 1.56 13.98 -12.31
N VAL A 157 0.41 13.37 -12.01
CA VAL A 157 -0.81 14.12 -11.66
C VAL A 157 -0.58 14.95 -10.40
N ASP A 158 -1.18 16.13 -10.34
CA ASP A 158 -0.92 17.13 -9.28
C ASP A 158 -1.21 16.56 -7.88
N ALA A 159 -2.24 15.71 -7.75
CA ALA A 159 -2.57 15.03 -6.50
C ALA A 159 -1.45 14.07 -6.04
N ALA A 160 -0.73 13.40 -6.96
CA ALA A 160 0.39 12.54 -6.61
C ALA A 160 1.58 13.35 -6.09
N VAL A 161 1.87 14.49 -6.72
CA VAL A 161 2.90 15.43 -6.24
C VAL A 161 2.54 15.95 -4.85
N ALA A 162 1.28 16.36 -4.64
CA ALA A 162 0.81 16.83 -3.34
C ALA A 162 0.95 15.77 -2.24
N GLN A 163 0.55 14.51 -2.52
CA GLN A 163 0.68 13.40 -1.56
C GLN A 163 2.13 12.96 -1.29
N SER A 164 3.07 13.33 -2.17
CA SER A 164 4.51 13.08 -2.02
C SER A 164 5.25 14.24 -1.35
N THR A 165 4.53 15.29 -0.97
CA THR A 165 5.07 16.53 -0.42
C THR A 165 4.63 16.73 1.03
N TYR A 166 5.55 17.14 1.89
CA TYR A 166 5.27 17.54 3.26
C TYR A 166 6.03 18.83 3.58
N ASP A 167 5.35 19.82 4.16
CA ASP A 167 5.91 21.13 4.53
C ASP A 167 6.71 21.79 3.36
N GLY A 168 6.12 21.71 2.15
CA GLY A 168 6.73 22.25 0.92
C GLY A 168 7.92 21.46 0.37
N LYS A 169 8.24 20.30 0.94
CA LYS A 169 9.36 19.44 0.56
C LYS A 169 8.88 18.19 -0.16
N MET A 170 9.47 17.92 -1.32
CA MET A 170 9.27 16.66 -2.02
C MET A 170 10.04 15.55 -1.33
N LEU A 171 9.35 14.56 -0.81
CA LEU A 171 9.94 13.48 0.02
C LEU A 171 9.86 12.12 -0.65
N ALA A 172 9.15 12.00 -1.76
CA ALA A 172 9.00 10.72 -2.46
C ALA A 172 8.84 10.92 -3.97
N ILE A 173 9.19 9.88 -4.74
CA ILE A 173 8.82 9.75 -6.16
C ILE A 173 7.63 8.80 -6.25
N PRO A 174 6.46 9.24 -6.78
CA PRO A 174 5.30 8.38 -7.01
C PRO A 174 5.61 7.22 -7.94
N PHE A 175 5.02 6.05 -7.67
CA PHE A 175 4.93 4.94 -8.60
C PHE A 175 3.74 4.04 -8.22
N GLY A 176 3.37 3.09 -9.09
CA GLY A 176 2.31 2.12 -8.78
C GLY A 176 0.89 2.57 -9.13
N GLY A 177 0.61 3.85 -9.13
CA GLY A 177 -0.60 4.38 -9.76
C GLY A 177 -1.72 4.86 -8.85
N LEU A 178 -2.78 5.37 -9.47
CA LEU A 178 -4.01 5.81 -8.82
C LEU A 178 -4.75 4.61 -8.21
N SER A 179 -5.30 4.78 -7.03
CA SER A 179 -6.15 3.78 -6.39
C SER A 179 -7.35 4.42 -5.72
N GLY A 180 -8.55 4.09 -6.20
CA GLY A 180 -9.82 4.37 -5.55
C GLY A 180 -10.25 3.18 -4.69
N CYS A 181 -11.16 3.41 -3.77
CA CYS A 181 -11.81 2.37 -2.98
C CYS A 181 -13.26 2.22 -3.46
N ASP A 182 -13.55 1.09 -4.07
CA ASP A 182 -14.85 0.83 -4.69
C ASP A 182 -15.42 -0.51 -4.23
N ILE A 183 -16.71 -0.75 -4.49
CA ILE A 183 -17.33 -2.03 -4.22
C ILE A 183 -17.21 -2.92 -5.44
N PHE A 184 -16.43 -3.98 -5.29
CA PHE A 184 -16.40 -5.12 -6.22
C PHE A 184 -17.59 -6.02 -5.93
N TYR A 185 -18.28 -6.52 -6.98
CA TYR A 185 -19.40 -7.42 -6.78
C TYR A 185 -19.40 -8.55 -7.80
N ASN A 186 -19.94 -9.70 -7.39
CA ASN A 186 -20.13 -10.84 -8.26
C ASN A 186 -21.42 -10.67 -9.10
N LYS A 187 -21.25 -10.37 -10.41
CA LYS A 187 -22.33 -10.16 -11.37
C LYS A 187 -23.26 -11.37 -11.48
N THR A 188 -22.72 -12.58 -11.39
CA THR A 188 -23.50 -13.82 -11.47
C THR A 188 -24.43 -13.95 -10.27
N ILE A 189 -23.93 -13.73 -9.05
CA ILE A 189 -24.75 -13.73 -7.83
C ILE A 189 -25.86 -12.67 -7.92
N PHE A 190 -25.53 -11.45 -8.35
CA PHE A 190 -26.52 -10.38 -8.51
C PHE A 190 -27.61 -10.78 -9.51
N LYS A 191 -27.22 -11.26 -10.68
CA LYS A 191 -28.14 -11.70 -11.74
C LYS A 191 -29.05 -12.82 -11.27
N GLU A 192 -28.52 -13.88 -10.67
CA GLU A 192 -29.27 -15.05 -10.21
C GLU A 192 -30.27 -14.72 -9.10
N ASN A 193 -30.01 -13.69 -8.31
CA ASN A 193 -30.89 -13.23 -7.23
C ASN A 193 -31.74 -12.00 -7.60
N GLY A 194 -31.71 -11.56 -8.87
CA GLY A 194 -32.51 -10.42 -9.35
C GLY A 194 -32.16 -9.13 -8.63
N LEU A 195 -30.85 -8.91 -8.33
CA LEU A 195 -30.34 -7.74 -7.65
C LEU A 195 -29.82 -6.71 -8.67
N GLU A 196 -30.07 -5.46 -8.40
CA GLU A 196 -29.52 -4.31 -9.12
C GLU A 196 -28.40 -3.67 -8.30
N VAL A 197 -27.48 -2.98 -8.97
CA VAL A 197 -26.42 -2.21 -8.31
C VAL A 197 -27.04 -1.07 -7.49
N PRO A 198 -26.83 -1.03 -6.17
CA PRO A 198 -27.44 -0.04 -5.29
C PRO A 198 -26.81 1.35 -5.48
N LYS A 199 -27.62 2.40 -5.45
CA LYS A 199 -27.20 3.80 -5.56
C LYS A 199 -27.17 4.52 -4.22
N THR A 200 -27.93 4.01 -3.25
CA THR A 200 -28.03 4.57 -1.90
C THR A 200 -27.69 3.53 -0.85
N ILE A 201 -27.31 3.97 0.35
CA ILE A 201 -27.04 3.09 1.51
C ILE A 201 -28.27 2.24 1.85
N ASP A 202 -29.49 2.80 1.74
CA ASP A 202 -30.72 2.06 2.01
C ASP A 202 -30.96 0.96 0.97
N GLU A 203 -30.68 1.22 -0.31
CA GLU A 203 -30.71 0.21 -1.37
C GLU A 203 -29.64 -0.87 -1.13
N LEU A 204 -28.42 -0.48 -0.70
CA LEU A 204 -27.37 -1.41 -0.34
C LEU A 204 -27.79 -2.34 0.81
N GLU A 205 -28.38 -1.79 1.86
CA GLU A 205 -28.91 -2.59 2.98
C GLU A 205 -30.02 -3.54 2.52
N THR A 206 -30.87 -3.12 1.55
CA THR A 206 -31.89 -3.97 0.95
C THR A 206 -31.24 -5.14 0.17
N VAL A 207 -30.19 -4.87 -0.60
CA VAL A 207 -29.40 -5.91 -1.29
C VAL A 207 -28.81 -6.88 -0.27
N CYS A 208 -28.17 -6.35 0.78
CA CYS A 208 -27.58 -7.16 1.85
C CYS A 208 -28.61 -8.08 2.54
N ALA A 209 -29.80 -7.56 2.85
CA ALA A 209 -30.86 -8.35 3.47
C ALA A 209 -31.31 -9.51 2.57
N LYS A 210 -31.51 -9.26 1.26
CA LYS A 210 -31.88 -10.29 0.29
C LYS A 210 -30.80 -11.37 0.13
N LEU A 211 -29.52 -10.98 0.13
CA LEU A 211 -28.39 -11.93 0.08
C LEU A 211 -28.39 -12.82 1.32
N LYS A 212 -28.57 -12.22 2.51
CA LYS A 212 -28.65 -12.98 3.78
C LYS A 212 -29.79 -14.00 3.79
N GLU A 213 -30.97 -13.65 3.26
CA GLU A 213 -32.10 -14.57 3.13
C GLU A 213 -31.76 -15.78 2.25
N LYS A 214 -30.80 -15.65 1.34
CA LYS A 214 -30.30 -16.71 0.47
C LYS A 214 -29.10 -17.48 1.06
N GLY A 215 -28.65 -17.10 2.25
CA GLY A 215 -27.48 -17.70 2.91
C GLY A 215 -26.15 -17.24 2.33
N ILE A 216 -26.14 -16.16 1.54
CA ILE A 216 -24.93 -15.55 0.97
C ILE A 216 -24.50 -14.41 1.88
N VAL A 217 -23.21 -14.36 2.23
CA VAL A 217 -22.63 -13.24 2.98
C VAL A 217 -22.60 -12.00 2.08
N PRO A 218 -23.20 -10.86 2.49
CA PRO A 218 -23.20 -9.66 1.67
C PRO A 218 -21.80 -9.15 1.32
N PHE A 219 -20.93 -8.98 2.32
CA PHE A 219 -19.59 -8.45 2.14
C PHE A 219 -18.50 -9.44 2.55
N SER A 220 -17.55 -9.66 1.68
CA SER A 220 -16.24 -10.20 2.04
C SER A 220 -15.41 -9.12 2.73
N LEU A 221 -14.74 -9.47 3.82
CA LEU A 221 -13.85 -8.57 4.53
C LEU A 221 -12.79 -9.38 5.31
N ALA A 222 -11.52 -9.00 5.16
CA ALA A 222 -10.38 -9.57 5.87
C ALA A 222 -9.84 -8.54 6.90
N ASN A 223 -10.52 -8.41 8.07
CA ASN A 223 -10.25 -7.34 9.02
C ASN A 223 -9.14 -7.63 10.04
N ALA A 224 -8.45 -8.79 9.97
CA ALA A 224 -7.20 -8.99 10.70
C ALA A 224 -6.13 -7.97 10.28
N SER A 225 -6.17 -7.53 9.02
CA SER A 225 -5.33 -6.45 8.49
C SER A 225 -5.74 -5.05 8.99
N LYS A 226 -6.91 -4.90 9.63
CA LYS A 226 -7.45 -3.69 10.28
C LYS A 226 -7.77 -2.52 9.32
N TRP A 227 -6.87 -2.20 8.38
CA TRP A 227 -7.06 -1.14 7.40
C TRP A 227 -8.22 -1.41 6.44
N THR A 228 -8.56 -2.67 6.18
CA THR A 228 -9.70 -3.06 5.33
C THR A 228 -11.04 -2.66 5.93
N GLY A 229 -11.21 -2.84 7.25
CA GLY A 229 -12.40 -2.36 7.97
C GLY A 229 -12.51 -0.85 8.01
N SER A 230 -11.36 -0.15 8.06
CA SER A 230 -11.32 1.31 8.00
C SER A 230 -11.96 1.89 6.74
N MET A 231 -11.90 1.20 5.60
CA MET A 231 -12.52 1.65 4.35
C MET A 231 -14.04 1.86 4.50
N TYR A 232 -14.73 0.93 5.15
CA TYR A 232 -16.16 1.07 5.44
C TYR A 232 -16.44 2.26 6.37
N TYR A 233 -15.63 2.39 7.42
CA TYR A 233 -15.77 3.48 8.38
C TYR A 233 -15.58 4.85 7.71
N MET A 234 -14.55 5.00 6.91
CA MET A 234 -14.24 6.24 6.19
C MET A 234 -15.35 6.64 5.23
N TYR A 235 -15.88 5.68 4.44
CA TYR A 235 -16.98 5.99 3.52
C TYR A 235 -18.26 6.40 4.25
N LEU A 236 -18.60 5.72 5.32
CA LEU A 236 -19.79 6.08 6.11
C LEU A 236 -19.65 7.48 6.74
N VAL A 237 -18.46 7.83 7.23
CA VAL A 237 -18.18 9.21 7.70
C VAL A 237 -18.33 10.20 6.52
N ALA A 238 -17.66 9.93 5.39
CA ALA A 238 -17.67 10.84 4.24
C ALA A 238 -19.08 11.01 3.63
N ARG A 239 -19.89 9.95 3.57
CA ARG A 239 -21.27 10.03 3.07
C ARG A 239 -22.18 10.77 4.02
N HIS A 240 -21.94 10.69 5.34
CA HIS A 240 -22.74 11.37 6.34
C HIS A 240 -22.43 12.88 6.49
N SER A 241 -21.15 13.28 6.35
CA SER A 241 -20.73 14.67 6.65
C SER A 241 -19.80 15.31 5.60
N GLY A 242 -19.46 14.62 4.52
CA GLY A 242 -18.35 15.04 3.66
C GLY A 242 -17.01 14.90 4.40
N ASN A 243 -16.04 15.79 4.12
CA ASN A 243 -14.72 15.77 4.77
C ASN A 243 -14.64 16.68 5.99
N ALA A 244 -15.59 17.59 6.19
CA ALA A 244 -15.47 18.67 7.17
C ALA A 244 -15.28 18.17 8.61
N GLU A 245 -16.00 17.10 9.00
CA GLU A 245 -15.87 16.56 10.35
C GLU A 245 -14.55 15.80 10.55
N PHE A 246 -14.06 15.11 9.52
CA PHE A 246 -12.73 14.50 9.59
C PHE A 246 -11.63 15.55 9.72
N ASP A 247 -11.68 16.63 8.93
CA ASP A 247 -10.69 17.70 8.98
C ASP A 247 -10.70 18.39 10.37
N ALA A 248 -11.89 18.63 10.94
CA ALA A 248 -12.02 19.18 12.28
C ALA A 248 -11.48 18.22 13.35
N ALA A 249 -11.79 16.92 13.27
CA ALA A 249 -11.29 15.91 14.21
C ALA A 249 -9.76 15.74 14.08
N TYR A 250 -9.22 15.81 12.89
CA TYR A 250 -7.78 15.74 12.64
C TYR A 250 -7.01 16.92 13.25
N THR A 251 -7.55 18.14 13.12
CA THR A 251 -6.90 19.33 13.68
C THR A 251 -7.22 19.54 15.17
N GLN A 252 -8.27 18.89 15.69
CA GLN A 252 -8.83 19.13 17.03
C GLN A 252 -9.22 20.60 17.28
N GLU A 253 -9.41 21.38 16.20
CA GLU A 253 -9.81 22.78 16.25
C GLU A 253 -11.33 22.91 16.29
N ASN A 254 -11.80 24.03 16.83
CA ASN A 254 -13.23 24.40 16.87
C ASN A 254 -14.17 23.32 17.46
N GLY A 255 -13.65 22.48 18.34
CA GLY A 255 -14.40 21.38 18.94
C GLY A 255 -14.47 20.13 18.07
N GLY A 256 -13.64 20.03 17.05
CA GLY A 256 -13.52 18.81 16.23
C GLY A 256 -13.13 17.59 17.07
N SER A 257 -13.77 16.47 16.82
CA SER A 257 -13.64 15.26 17.64
C SER A 257 -14.04 14.02 16.84
N PHE A 258 -13.32 12.92 17.07
CA PHE A 258 -13.72 11.59 16.57
C PHE A 258 -14.95 11.02 17.33
N THR A 259 -15.52 11.75 18.27
CA THR A 259 -16.82 11.43 18.89
C THR A 259 -17.97 12.22 18.27
N SER A 260 -17.75 12.99 17.20
CA SER A 260 -18.82 13.73 16.52
C SER A 260 -19.83 12.80 15.83
N ASP A 261 -20.97 13.37 15.46
CA ASP A 261 -22.11 12.61 14.92
C ASP A 261 -21.75 11.71 13.74
N ALA A 262 -20.89 12.16 12.83
CA ALA A 262 -20.50 11.38 11.66
C ALA A 262 -19.72 10.11 12.03
N PHE A 263 -18.82 10.18 12.99
CA PHE A 263 -18.04 9.03 13.44
C PHE A 263 -18.88 8.04 14.25
N VAL A 264 -19.77 8.56 15.10
CA VAL A 264 -20.74 7.74 15.86
C VAL A 264 -21.73 7.06 14.91
N TYR A 265 -22.22 7.77 13.90
CA TYR A 265 -23.06 7.22 12.83
C TYR A 265 -22.36 6.07 12.10
N ALA A 266 -21.12 6.31 11.63
CA ALA A 266 -20.37 5.31 10.89
C ALA A 266 -20.12 4.05 11.74
N GLY A 267 -19.70 4.21 12.97
CA GLY A 267 -19.48 3.09 13.89
C GLY A 267 -20.77 2.32 14.20
N THR A 268 -21.88 3.03 14.40
CA THR A 268 -23.19 2.43 14.66
C THR A 268 -23.68 1.62 13.46
N LYS A 269 -23.54 2.15 12.24
CA LYS A 269 -23.87 1.43 10.98
C LYS A 269 -23.06 0.14 10.85
N ILE A 270 -21.74 0.20 11.07
CA ILE A 270 -20.87 -0.98 11.01
C ILE A 270 -21.33 -2.03 12.01
N GLN A 271 -21.56 -1.65 13.28
CA GLN A 271 -22.02 -2.61 14.29
C GLN A 271 -23.38 -3.20 13.99
N ASP A 272 -24.29 -2.41 13.40
CA ASP A 272 -25.59 -2.91 12.93
C ASP A 272 -25.40 -3.94 11.80
N TRP A 273 -24.55 -3.68 10.83
CA TRP A 273 -24.24 -4.61 9.74
C TRP A 273 -23.56 -5.90 10.24
N VAL A 274 -22.67 -5.79 11.22
CA VAL A 274 -22.07 -6.97 11.88
C VAL A 274 -23.14 -7.81 12.57
N LYS A 275 -24.03 -7.19 13.37
CA LYS A 275 -25.14 -7.87 14.07
C LYS A 275 -26.14 -8.52 13.12
N LYS A 276 -26.37 -7.92 11.95
CA LYS A 276 -27.19 -8.50 10.86
C LYS A 276 -26.48 -9.63 10.11
N GLY A 277 -25.19 -9.86 10.38
CA GLY A 277 -24.37 -10.88 9.71
C GLY A 277 -24.07 -10.54 8.26
N TYR A 278 -23.85 -9.26 7.95
CA TYR A 278 -23.47 -8.82 6.61
C TYR A 278 -21.99 -9.04 6.29
N PHE A 279 -21.18 -9.38 7.29
CA PHE A 279 -19.79 -9.78 7.18
C PHE A 279 -19.59 -11.25 7.55
N PRO A 280 -18.47 -11.89 7.16
CA PRO A 280 -18.16 -13.26 7.56
C PRO A 280 -18.03 -13.40 9.08
N ASP A 281 -18.41 -14.55 9.60
CA ASP A 281 -18.09 -14.90 10.99
C ASP A 281 -16.57 -14.91 11.19
N GLY A 282 -16.09 -14.34 12.29
CA GLY A 282 -14.65 -14.26 12.56
C GLY A 282 -13.88 -13.32 11.64
N VAL A 283 -14.53 -12.27 11.13
CA VAL A 283 -13.96 -11.26 10.22
C VAL A 283 -12.59 -10.72 10.66
N ASN A 284 -12.36 -10.61 11.97
CA ASN A 284 -11.08 -10.18 12.55
C ASN A 284 -9.98 -11.25 12.54
N SER A 285 -10.25 -12.46 11.98
CA SER A 285 -9.27 -13.53 11.82
C SER A 285 -8.86 -13.75 10.37
N LEU A 286 -9.54 -13.11 9.42
CA LEU A 286 -9.21 -13.17 8.00
C LEU A 286 -8.19 -12.07 7.65
N THR A 287 -7.13 -12.41 6.89
CA THR A 287 -6.07 -11.49 6.50
C THR A 287 -6.10 -11.17 5.01
N ALA A 288 -5.94 -9.88 4.66
CA ALA A 288 -5.85 -9.40 3.28
C ALA A 288 -4.51 -9.80 2.63
N ASP A 289 -3.44 -9.95 3.40
CA ASP A 289 -2.13 -10.38 2.89
C ASP A 289 -2.16 -11.82 2.31
N ASP A 290 -3.14 -12.64 2.74
CA ASP A 290 -3.39 -14.00 2.21
C ASP A 290 -4.59 -14.02 1.23
N ASN A 291 -5.11 -12.88 0.81
CA ASN A 291 -6.26 -12.74 -0.11
C ASN A 291 -7.51 -13.52 0.33
N GLN A 292 -7.73 -13.66 1.64
CA GLN A 292 -8.85 -14.45 2.16
C GLN A 292 -10.22 -13.82 1.88
N ASP A 293 -10.29 -12.49 1.79
CA ASP A 293 -11.48 -11.76 1.34
C ASP A 293 -11.78 -12.04 -0.14
N ARG A 294 -10.77 -12.01 -0.99
CA ARG A 294 -10.89 -12.31 -2.42
C ARG A 294 -11.33 -13.77 -2.67
N ALA A 295 -10.83 -14.70 -1.85
CA ALA A 295 -11.23 -16.11 -1.93
C ALA A 295 -12.73 -16.31 -1.69
N LEU A 296 -13.33 -15.60 -0.72
CA LEU A 296 -14.78 -15.67 -0.45
C LEU A 296 -15.64 -15.12 -1.62
N LEU A 297 -15.09 -14.18 -2.40
CA LEU A 297 -15.74 -13.66 -3.58
C LEU A 297 -15.71 -14.69 -4.73
N TYR A 298 -14.60 -15.43 -4.87
CA TYR A 298 -14.42 -16.44 -5.92
C TYR A 298 -15.30 -17.66 -5.73
N ASP A 299 -15.42 -18.17 -4.51
CA ASP A 299 -16.21 -19.36 -4.20
C ASP A 299 -17.72 -19.06 -4.07
N GLY A 300 -18.10 -17.78 -4.15
CA GLY A 300 -19.49 -17.33 -4.05
C GLY A 300 -20.04 -17.29 -2.62
N SER A 301 -19.20 -17.50 -1.60
CA SER A 301 -19.61 -17.37 -0.19
C SER A 301 -19.95 -15.93 0.17
N ALA A 302 -19.31 -14.95 -0.51
CA ALA A 302 -19.64 -13.54 -0.39
C ALA A 302 -19.98 -12.94 -1.78
N ALA A 303 -20.87 -11.93 -1.78
CA ALA A 303 -21.36 -11.31 -2.99
C ALA A 303 -20.60 -10.03 -3.38
N MET A 304 -20.07 -9.30 -2.41
CA MET A 304 -19.44 -8.00 -2.59
C MET A 304 -18.16 -7.89 -1.74
N MET A 305 -17.27 -6.95 -2.10
CA MET A 305 -16.05 -6.62 -1.36
C MET A 305 -15.76 -5.14 -1.55
N LEU A 306 -15.73 -4.34 -0.48
CA LEU A 306 -15.22 -2.96 -0.53
C LEU A 306 -13.70 -3.02 -0.41
N HIS A 307 -13.00 -2.59 -1.46
CA HIS A 307 -11.54 -2.70 -1.50
C HIS A 307 -10.90 -1.70 -2.47
N GLY A 308 -9.60 -1.53 -2.38
CA GLY A 308 -8.85 -0.69 -3.33
C GLY A 308 -8.77 -1.29 -4.73
N SER A 309 -8.67 -0.42 -5.73
CA SER A 309 -8.67 -0.78 -7.15
C SER A 309 -7.51 -1.69 -7.59
N TRP A 310 -6.46 -1.84 -6.79
CA TRP A 310 -5.41 -2.86 -7.02
C TRP A 310 -5.94 -4.30 -7.06
N GLN A 311 -7.15 -4.55 -6.55
CA GLN A 311 -7.80 -5.85 -6.66
C GLN A 311 -8.13 -6.23 -8.12
N VAL A 312 -8.29 -5.25 -9.02
CA VAL A 312 -8.43 -5.53 -10.45
C VAL A 312 -7.24 -6.34 -10.95
N ALA A 313 -6.02 -5.87 -10.64
CA ALA A 313 -4.80 -6.57 -11.04
C ALA A 313 -4.71 -7.98 -10.44
N GLY A 314 -4.96 -8.10 -9.14
CA GLY A 314 -4.92 -9.39 -8.45
C GLY A 314 -5.94 -10.39 -9.02
N ILE A 315 -7.20 -9.99 -9.16
CA ILE A 315 -8.26 -10.87 -9.66
C ILE A 315 -8.03 -11.28 -11.12
N LYS A 316 -7.55 -10.36 -11.98
CA LYS A 316 -7.18 -10.68 -13.38
C LYS A 316 -6.04 -11.70 -13.43
N THR A 317 -5.04 -11.53 -12.58
CA THR A 317 -3.90 -12.45 -12.51
C THR A 317 -4.29 -13.83 -12.04
N ASP A 318 -5.19 -13.92 -11.05
CA ASP A 318 -5.68 -15.20 -10.54
C ASP A 318 -6.51 -15.95 -11.59
N ASN A 319 -7.44 -15.27 -12.26
CA ASN A 319 -8.28 -15.85 -13.32
C ASN A 319 -8.92 -14.75 -14.17
N GLU A 320 -8.32 -14.44 -15.30
CA GLU A 320 -8.78 -13.37 -16.20
C GLU A 320 -10.18 -13.62 -16.79
N ASP A 321 -10.50 -14.85 -17.16
CA ASP A 321 -11.81 -15.21 -17.73
C ASP A 321 -12.91 -15.09 -16.66
N TRP A 322 -12.64 -15.58 -15.46
CA TRP A 322 -13.57 -15.44 -14.34
C TRP A 322 -13.80 -13.95 -13.97
N TYR A 323 -12.75 -13.15 -13.96
CA TYR A 323 -12.81 -11.70 -13.75
C TYR A 323 -13.76 -11.03 -14.76
N LYS A 324 -13.56 -11.27 -16.05
CA LYS A 324 -14.40 -10.69 -17.13
C LYS A 324 -15.88 -11.05 -17.00
N GLU A 325 -16.15 -12.30 -16.66
CA GLU A 325 -17.50 -12.82 -16.54
C GLU A 325 -18.19 -12.37 -15.24
N ASN A 326 -17.49 -12.40 -14.15
CA ASN A 326 -18.10 -12.33 -12.81
C ASN A 326 -17.89 -11.01 -12.08
N ILE A 327 -16.84 -10.23 -12.35
CA ILE A 327 -16.57 -9.01 -11.59
C ILE A 327 -17.17 -7.77 -12.25
N GLY A 328 -17.94 -7.03 -11.45
CA GLY A 328 -18.28 -5.63 -11.68
C GLY A 328 -17.81 -4.76 -10.53
N VAL A 329 -17.69 -3.47 -10.79
CA VAL A 329 -17.29 -2.46 -9.80
C VAL A 329 -18.33 -1.35 -9.79
N PHE A 330 -18.65 -0.86 -8.61
CA PHE A 330 -19.46 0.34 -8.44
C PHE A 330 -18.96 1.17 -7.24
N ARG A 331 -19.19 2.46 -7.34
CA ARG A 331 -18.82 3.43 -6.32
C ARG A 331 -19.63 3.21 -5.03
N PHE A 332 -19.07 3.52 -3.87
CA PHE A 332 -19.79 3.43 -2.59
C PHE A 332 -21.06 4.29 -2.61
N PRO A 333 -22.24 3.73 -2.23
CA PRO A 333 -23.53 4.39 -2.38
C PRO A 333 -23.68 5.67 -1.57
N GLU A 334 -24.59 6.53 -2.00
CA GLU A 334 -24.89 7.81 -1.36
C GLU A 334 -25.74 7.65 -0.09
N ASP A 335 -25.53 8.52 0.89
CA ASP A 335 -26.48 8.71 2.01
C ASP A 335 -27.57 9.70 1.57
N SER A 336 -28.77 9.18 1.36
CA SER A 336 -29.91 9.97 0.86
C SER A 336 -30.33 11.09 1.82
N GLU A 337 -30.25 10.86 3.14
CA GLU A 337 -30.60 11.86 4.14
C GLU A 337 -29.56 12.97 4.21
N ALA A 338 -28.28 12.62 4.22
CA ALA A 338 -27.18 13.57 4.19
C ALA A 338 -27.20 14.42 2.92
N LYS A 339 -27.44 13.77 1.75
CA LYS A 339 -27.61 14.44 0.46
C LYS A 339 -28.74 15.45 0.48
N ALA A 340 -29.89 15.12 1.07
CA ALA A 340 -31.04 16.02 1.22
C ALA A 340 -30.75 17.23 2.11
N LYS A 341 -29.76 17.10 3.01
CA LYS A 341 -29.23 18.18 3.86
C LYS A 341 -28.13 18.99 3.18
N GLY A 342 -27.76 18.67 1.93
CA GLY A 342 -26.74 19.36 1.16
C GLY A 342 -25.31 18.87 1.38
N VAL A 343 -25.12 17.71 2.01
CA VAL A 343 -23.81 17.10 2.19
C VAL A 343 -23.31 16.58 0.82
N PRO A 344 -22.09 16.93 0.37
CA PRO A 344 -21.49 16.37 -0.82
C PRO A 344 -21.40 14.84 -0.74
N GLN A 345 -21.80 14.16 -1.82
CA GLN A 345 -21.76 12.70 -1.90
C GLN A 345 -20.68 12.18 -2.85
N ASP A 346 -19.78 13.06 -3.25
CA ASP A 346 -18.69 12.85 -4.22
C ASP A 346 -17.30 12.98 -3.56
N VAL A 347 -17.24 12.86 -2.23
CA VAL A 347 -15.99 12.61 -1.52
C VAL A 347 -15.64 11.13 -1.66
N GLU A 348 -14.49 10.84 -2.24
CA GLU A 348 -14.04 9.47 -2.46
C GLU A 348 -12.83 9.12 -1.58
N ILE A 349 -12.61 7.84 -1.38
CA ILE A 349 -11.50 7.33 -0.59
C ILE A 349 -10.46 6.74 -1.54
N GLY A 350 -9.21 7.18 -1.42
CA GLY A 350 -8.18 6.71 -2.35
C GLY A 350 -6.83 7.36 -2.17
N THR A 351 -5.95 7.07 -3.10
CA THR A 351 -4.60 7.64 -3.18
C THR A 351 -4.22 7.92 -4.64
N ALA A 352 -3.47 9.00 -4.84
CA ALA A 352 -2.93 9.35 -6.15
C ALA A 352 -1.52 8.80 -6.39
N ILE A 353 -0.82 8.34 -5.36
CA ILE A 353 0.56 7.84 -5.50
C ILE A 353 0.62 6.31 -5.62
N GLY A 354 -0.45 5.58 -5.27
CA GLY A 354 -0.39 4.13 -5.07
C GLY A 354 0.68 3.77 -4.05
N ASN A 355 1.94 3.88 -4.45
CA ASN A 355 3.12 3.83 -3.61
C ASN A 355 4.05 5.00 -3.95
N GLY A 356 4.86 5.44 -2.99
CA GLY A 356 5.94 6.41 -3.17
C GLY A 356 7.27 5.85 -2.70
N PHE A 357 8.33 6.08 -3.45
CA PHE A 357 9.69 5.79 -3.00
C PHE A 357 10.27 6.96 -2.23
N SER A 358 10.59 6.78 -0.96
CA SER A 358 11.50 7.65 -0.22
C SER A 358 12.92 7.07 -0.18
N PHE A 359 13.87 7.96 0.04
CA PHE A 359 15.30 7.65 0.02
C PHE A 359 15.91 7.93 1.37
N ASN A 360 16.65 6.94 1.89
CA ASN A 360 17.47 7.06 3.10
C ASN A 360 18.95 6.96 2.70
N CYS A 361 19.42 8.01 2.05
CA CYS A 361 20.76 8.10 1.48
C CYS A 361 21.63 9.07 2.29
N PHE A 362 22.05 8.62 3.47
CA PHE A 362 22.90 9.39 4.38
C PHE A 362 24.19 8.65 4.69
N ASN A 363 25.28 9.40 4.87
CA ASN A 363 26.54 8.92 5.41
C ASN A 363 26.43 8.69 6.93
N ALA A 364 27.45 8.08 7.52
CA ALA A 364 27.48 7.84 8.97
C ALA A 364 27.45 9.13 9.81
N ASP A 365 27.93 10.24 9.26
CA ASP A 365 27.92 11.58 9.88
C ASP A 365 26.59 12.35 9.64
N LYS A 366 25.60 11.68 9.05
CA LYS A 366 24.30 12.24 8.67
C LYS A 366 24.31 13.25 7.51
N SER A 367 25.43 13.49 6.87
CA SER A 367 25.46 14.21 5.59
C SER A 367 24.79 13.38 4.48
N VAL A 368 24.27 14.04 3.45
CA VAL A 368 23.68 13.35 2.30
C VAL A 368 24.75 12.60 1.52
N ASN A 369 24.52 11.33 1.25
CA ASN A 369 25.29 10.55 0.30
C ASN A 369 24.74 10.81 -1.10
N GLN A 370 25.31 11.80 -1.78
CA GLN A 370 24.78 12.26 -3.07
C GLN A 370 24.84 11.19 -4.16
N GLU A 371 25.91 10.40 -4.24
CA GLU A 371 26.04 9.33 -5.25
C GLU A 371 24.93 8.26 -5.09
N MET A 372 24.63 7.90 -3.84
CA MET A 372 23.55 6.97 -3.54
C MET A 372 22.18 7.58 -3.87
N LEU A 373 21.97 8.85 -3.51
CA LEU A 373 20.72 9.55 -3.75
C LEU A 373 20.46 9.74 -5.26
N ASP A 374 21.48 10.10 -6.02
CA ASP A 374 21.41 10.24 -7.49
C ASP A 374 21.00 8.92 -8.16
N ALA A 375 21.61 7.81 -7.71
CA ALA A 375 21.30 6.49 -8.26
C ALA A 375 19.87 6.03 -7.91
N CYS A 376 19.42 6.24 -6.67
CA CYS A 376 18.05 5.96 -6.24
C CYS A 376 17.03 6.82 -7.00
N TYR A 377 17.31 8.10 -7.21
CA TYR A 377 16.45 9.03 -7.95
C TYR A 377 16.27 8.57 -9.42
N VAL A 378 17.38 8.23 -10.10
CA VAL A 378 17.35 7.74 -11.50
C VAL A 378 16.58 6.42 -11.58
N LEU A 379 16.80 5.48 -10.67
CA LEU A 379 16.07 4.22 -10.61
C LEU A 379 14.57 4.48 -10.46
N ALA A 380 14.15 5.33 -9.53
CA ALA A 380 12.75 5.64 -9.28
C ALA A 380 12.07 6.37 -10.45
N THR A 381 12.73 7.38 -11.03
CA THR A 381 12.11 8.22 -12.05
C THR A 381 12.18 7.65 -13.46
N GLN A 382 13.26 6.90 -13.79
CA GLN A 382 13.53 6.48 -15.17
C GLN A 382 13.27 4.99 -15.43
N TYR A 383 13.13 4.14 -14.41
CA TYR A 383 12.92 2.70 -14.55
C TYR A 383 11.64 2.19 -13.89
N TYR A 384 11.23 2.77 -12.74
CA TYR A 384 9.93 2.50 -12.12
C TYR A 384 8.79 3.38 -12.67
N ASN A 385 9.10 4.23 -13.65
CA ASN A 385 8.14 5.12 -14.32
C ASN A 385 8.41 5.22 -15.83
N ASP A 386 9.20 4.32 -16.42
CA ASP A 386 9.36 4.27 -17.87
C ASP A 386 8.13 3.66 -18.57
N ASP A 387 8.07 3.82 -19.89
CA ASP A 387 6.96 3.30 -20.68
C ASP A 387 6.79 1.79 -20.52
N THR A 388 7.90 1.03 -20.39
CA THR A 388 7.86 -0.41 -20.21
C THR A 388 7.19 -0.78 -18.87
N TYR A 389 7.60 -0.13 -17.78
CA TYR A 389 6.99 -0.35 -16.48
C TYR A 389 5.51 0.05 -16.46
N ASN A 390 5.20 1.24 -16.98
CA ASN A 390 3.83 1.75 -17.00
C ASN A 390 2.91 0.90 -17.88
N GLN A 391 3.39 0.39 -19.02
CA GLN A 391 2.63 -0.53 -19.84
C GLN A 391 2.33 -1.85 -19.11
N MET A 392 3.31 -2.43 -18.43
CA MET A 392 3.08 -3.64 -17.60
C MET A 392 2.07 -3.39 -16.48
N GLN A 393 2.10 -2.21 -15.86
CA GLN A 393 1.11 -1.81 -14.86
C GLN A 393 -0.30 -1.74 -15.47
N MET A 394 -0.45 -1.08 -16.62
CA MET A 394 -1.74 -0.97 -17.32
C MET A 394 -2.30 -2.33 -17.75
N GLU A 395 -1.47 -3.19 -18.36
CA GLU A 395 -1.84 -4.54 -18.75
C GLU A 395 -2.29 -5.37 -17.55
N GLY A 396 -1.62 -5.19 -16.42
CA GLY A 396 -1.99 -5.78 -15.14
C GLY A 396 -3.27 -5.22 -14.50
N GLY A 397 -3.76 -4.08 -14.96
CA GLY A 397 -4.97 -3.44 -14.41
C GLY A 397 -4.71 -2.33 -13.39
N ASN A 398 -3.49 -1.82 -13.29
CA ASN A 398 -3.16 -0.63 -12.50
C ASN A 398 -3.20 0.63 -13.38
N ILE A 399 -3.43 1.79 -12.77
CA ILE A 399 -3.54 3.09 -13.47
C ILE A 399 -2.36 3.96 -13.04
N PRO A 400 -1.33 4.19 -13.89
CA PRO A 400 -0.19 5.02 -13.53
C PRO A 400 -0.57 6.44 -13.10
N SER A 401 0.11 6.97 -12.08
CA SER A 401 -0.10 8.34 -11.56
C SER A 401 0.51 9.43 -12.46
N ILE A 402 0.58 9.19 -13.75
CA ILE A 402 1.17 10.07 -14.76
C ILE A 402 0.05 10.61 -15.64
N LYS A 403 0.09 11.91 -15.93
CA LYS A 403 -0.92 12.59 -16.76
C LYS A 403 -1.09 11.91 -18.11
N GLY A 404 -2.35 11.74 -18.52
CA GLY A 404 -2.73 11.15 -19.80
C GLY A 404 -2.84 9.62 -19.81
N PHE A 405 -2.48 8.91 -18.74
CA PHE A 405 -2.71 7.46 -18.66
C PHE A 405 -4.17 7.12 -18.35
N ASP A 406 -4.90 7.99 -17.66
CA ASP A 406 -6.35 7.87 -17.44
C ASP A 406 -7.13 7.64 -18.74
N SER A 407 -6.77 8.35 -19.80
CA SER A 407 -7.40 8.24 -21.13
C SER A 407 -7.08 6.92 -21.87
N LYS A 408 -6.10 6.16 -21.41
CA LYS A 408 -5.67 4.88 -22.00
C LYS A 408 -6.31 3.66 -21.32
N VAL A 409 -7.10 3.87 -20.26
CA VAL A 409 -7.74 2.79 -19.52
C VAL A 409 -8.88 2.18 -20.34
N ASP A 410 -8.76 0.90 -20.69
CA ASP A 410 -9.75 0.17 -21.48
C ASP A 410 -10.64 -0.75 -20.65
N ASP A 411 -10.13 -1.24 -19.52
CA ASP A 411 -10.85 -2.14 -18.62
C ASP A 411 -12.10 -1.44 -18.04
N PRO A 412 -13.31 -2.03 -18.16
CA PRO A 412 -14.56 -1.39 -17.76
C PRO A 412 -14.64 -1.12 -16.25
N ASN A 413 -14.03 -1.95 -15.42
CA ASN A 413 -14.04 -1.75 -13.98
C ASN A 413 -13.05 -0.63 -13.59
N ASN A 414 -11.87 -0.58 -14.22
CA ASN A 414 -10.93 0.52 -14.04
C ASN A 414 -11.46 1.85 -14.57
N LYS A 415 -12.31 1.85 -15.60
CA LYS A 415 -13.02 3.08 -16.02
C LYS A 415 -13.90 3.64 -14.91
N VAL A 416 -14.58 2.81 -14.14
CA VAL A 416 -15.36 3.26 -12.97
C VAL A 416 -14.43 3.94 -11.97
N VAL A 417 -13.28 3.33 -11.65
CA VAL A 417 -12.29 3.90 -10.74
C VAL A 417 -11.78 5.26 -11.22
N VAL A 418 -11.42 5.36 -12.51
CA VAL A 418 -10.97 6.63 -13.12
C VAL A 418 -12.06 7.69 -13.02
N ASP A 419 -13.29 7.36 -13.44
CA ASP A 419 -14.40 8.29 -13.43
C ASP A 419 -14.71 8.79 -12.02
N VAL A 420 -14.72 7.90 -11.05
CA VAL A 420 -14.95 8.22 -9.63
C VAL A 420 -13.83 9.14 -9.11
N PHE A 421 -12.58 8.76 -9.33
CA PHE A 421 -11.43 9.50 -8.82
C PHE A 421 -11.32 10.93 -9.40
N PHE A 422 -11.48 11.09 -10.72
CA PHE A 422 -11.31 12.39 -11.38
C PHE A 422 -12.55 13.29 -11.27
N ASN A 423 -13.72 12.74 -10.97
CA ASN A 423 -14.94 13.51 -10.74
C ASN A 423 -15.24 13.78 -9.25
N ALA A 424 -14.42 13.26 -8.35
CA ALA A 424 -14.55 13.51 -6.93
C ALA A 424 -14.31 15.00 -6.60
N SER A 425 -15.13 15.55 -5.69
CA SER A 425 -14.89 16.88 -5.12
C SER A 425 -13.67 16.88 -4.18
N ASN A 426 -13.39 15.74 -3.58
CA ASN A 426 -12.20 15.46 -2.76
C ASN A 426 -11.87 13.97 -2.78
N VAL A 427 -10.59 13.65 -2.77
CA VAL A 427 -10.08 12.29 -2.57
C VAL A 427 -9.38 12.24 -1.22
N GLN A 428 -10.04 11.61 -0.25
CA GLN A 428 -9.52 11.42 1.10
C GLN A 428 -8.52 10.26 1.09
N LEU A 429 -7.28 10.56 1.47
CA LEU A 429 -6.28 9.51 1.70
C LEU A 429 -6.71 8.59 2.85
N TRP A 430 -6.37 7.32 2.78
CA TRP A 430 -6.61 6.32 3.81
C TRP A 430 -6.29 6.86 5.21
N TYR A 431 -7.17 6.71 6.20
CA TYR A 431 -6.92 7.23 7.56
C TYR A 431 -5.66 6.63 8.18
N ASP A 432 -5.38 5.35 7.92
CA ASP A 432 -4.16 4.68 8.39
C ASP A 432 -2.87 5.20 7.73
N GLN A 433 -2.98 6.03 6.68
CA GLN A 433 -1.87 6.70 6.02
C GLN A 433 -1.87 8.22 6.25
N TYR A 434 -3.04 8.81 6.49
CA TYR A 434 -3.17 10.26 6.69
C TYR A 434 -2.85 10.69 8.12
N LEU A 435 -3.34 9.92 9.10
CA LEU A 435 -3.17 10.22 10.53
C LEU A 435 -1.70 10.14 10.95
N PRO A 436 -1.27 10.89 11.99
CA PRO A 436 0.04 10.70 12.60
C PRO A 436 0.26 9.22 13.00
N ALA A 437 1.49 8.72 12.88
CA ALA A 437 1.76 7.29 13.08
C ALA A 437 1.25 6.72 14.41
N SER A 438 1.36 7.50 15.50
CA SER A 438 0.84 7.11 16.82
C SER A 438 -0.70 7.02 16.88
N VAL A 439 -1.40 7.82 16.09
CA VAL A 439 -2.87 7.80 15.98
C VAL A 439 -3.32 6.69 15.03
N THR A 440 -2.57 6.46 13.96
CA THR A 440 -2.82 5.37 13.00
C THR A 440 -2.98 4.01 13.69
N GLU A 441 -2.08 3.67 14.62
CA GLU A 441 -2.16 2.37 15.31
C GLU A 441 -3.40 2.28 16.22
N VAL A 442 -3.77 3.39 16.89
CA VAL A 442 -5.01 3.46 17.68
C VAL A 442 -6.22 3.28 16.77
N HIS A 443 -6.28 4.03 15.66
CA HIS A 443 -7.36 3.92 14.67
C HIS A 443 -7.53 2.48 14.17
N LYS A 444 -6.44 1.82 13.76
CA LYS A 444 -6.47 0.43 13.29
C LYS A 444 -6.98 -0.54 14.36
N ASN A 445 -6.57 -0.38 15.61
CA ASN A 445 -7.07 -1.21 16.71
C ASN A 445 -8.56 -0.95 16.97
N CYS A 446 -9.01 0.31 16.93
CA CYS A 446 -10.41 0.67 17.02
C CYS A 446 -11.27 -0.02 15.96
N MET A 447 -10.76 -0.24 14.74
CA MET A 447 -11.49 -0.99 13.72
C MET A 447 -11.68 -2.45 14.10
N THR A 448 -10.68 -3.12 14.67
CA THR A 448 -10.83 -4.49 15.20
C THR A 448 -11.90 -4.56 16.29
N GLU A 449 -11.85 -3.64 17.24
CA GLU A 449 -12.78 -3.59 18.37
C GLU A 449 -14.22 -3.25 17.96
N LEU A 450 -14.37 -2.38 16.94
CA LEU A 450 -15.67 -2.00 16.37
C LEU A 450 -16.35 -3.19 15.67
N PHE A 451 -15.63 -3.88 14.77
CA PHE A 451 -16.12 -5.08 14.08
C PHE A 451 -16.26 -6.29 15.01
N GLY A 452 -15.47 -6.35 16.09
CA GLY A 452 -15.61 -7.35 17.16
C GLY A 452 -16.77 -7.08 18.12
N LEU A 453 -17.48 -5.94 18.01
CA LEU A 453 -18.50 -5.48 18.96
C LEU A 453 -17.98 -5.35 20.40
N GLU A 454 -16.69 -5.07 20.56
CA GLU A 454 -16.01 -5.01 21.86
C GLU A 454 -16.13 -3.62 22.49
N LYS A 455 -16.19 -2.56 21.67
CA LYS A 455 -16.34 -1.16 22.11
C LYS A 455 -17.45 -0.47 21.35
N THR A 456 -18.06 0.55 21.98
CA THR A 456 -19.04 1.40 21.31
C THR A 456 -18.36 2.41 20.37
N PRO A 457 -19.09 2.98 19.39
CA PRO A 457 -18.57 4.02 18.52
C PRO A 457 -17.99 5.22 19.28
N GLU A 458 -18.63 5.63 20.38
CA GLU A 458 -18.16 6.74 21.22
C GLU A 458 -16.84 6.39 21.93
N GLN A 459 -16.68 5.14 22.38
CA GLN A 459 -15.45 4.69 23.03
C GLN A 459 -14.26 4.71 22.07
N ILE A 460 -14.43 4.18 20.86
CA ILE A 460 -13.37 4.24 19.85
C ILE A 460 -13.07 5.68 19.41
N GLY A 461 -14.08 6.53 19.32
CA GLY A 461 -13.90 7.95 19.03
C GLY A 461 -13.06 8.65 20.10
N GLN A 462 -13.35 8.39 21.37
CA GLN A 462 -12.60 8.96 22.50
C GLN A 462 -11.14 8.52 22.50
N GLU A 463 -10.86 7.26 22.18
CA GLU A 463 -9.48 6.76 22.11
C GLU A 463 -8.69 7.43 20.97
N GLN A 464 -9.33 7.65 19.83
CA GLN A 464 -8.72 8.38 18.71
C GLN A 464 -8.49 9.86 19.08
N ASP A 465 -9.42 10.51 19.75
CA ASP A 465 -9.25 11.88 20.26
C ASP A 465 -8.09 12.00 21.24
N ASP A 466 -7.99 11.07 22.19
CA ASP A 466 -6.92 11.06 23.18
C ASP A 466 -5.54 10.85 22.53
N ALA A 467 -5.47 10.01 21.50
CA ALA A 467 -4.28 9.80 20.71
C ALA A 467 -3.92 11.05 19.88
N MET A 468 -4.91 11.68 19.24
CA MET A 468 -4.70 12.88 18.42
C MET A 468 -4.24 14.07 19.25
N LYS A 469 -4.85 14.31 20.42
CA LYS A 469 -4.42 15.35 21.38
C LYS A 469 -2.96 15.15 21.82
N LYS A 470 -2.55 13.89 22.06
CA LYS A 470 -1.14 13.58 22.41
C LYS A 470 -0.20 13.83 21.24
N ALA A 471 -0.61 13.46 20.02
CA ALA A 471 0.19 13.69 18.83
C ALA A 471 0.39 15.19 18.57
N ILE A 472 -0.64 16.01 18.70
CA ILE A 472 -0.57 17.47 18.54
C ILE A 472 0.29 18.10 19.66
N ALA A 473 0.14 17.66 20.90
CA ALA A 473 0.94 18.21 22.03
C ALA A 473 2.43 17.81 21.98
N GLY A 474 2.79 16.78 21.22
CA GLY A 474 4.16 16.31 21.02
C GLY A 474 4.86 16.91 19.80
N GLN A 475 4.14 17.69 18.98
CA GLN A 475 4.69 18.40 17.83
C GLN A 475 5.30 19.74 18.27
#